data_c2b1f96d17a92444ab7cbdf2bdc8e00d
#
_entry.id   c2b1f96d17a92444ab7cbdf2bdc8e00d
#
_cell.length_a   1.000
_cell.length_b   1.000
_cell.length_c   1.000
_cell.angle_alpha   90.00
_cell.angle_beta   90.00
_cell.angle_gamma   90.00
#
_symmetry.space_group_name_H-M   'P 1'
#
loop_
_entity.id
_entity.type
_entity.pdbx_description
1 polymer ?
#
loop_
_entity_poly.entity_id
_entity_poly.type
_entity_poly.pdbx_seq_one_letter_code
_entity_poly.pdbx_strand_id
1 'polypeptide(L)'
;MLFLYLPMRDFFILLVCWSSLSLAQNPEHKEPSDIDELLDELFVVDTLAVLQAYDDLKVGFLYASISFDEQAYFSGRNFDIDQFGLAPSLTYLSSGGAFLFAGGSYYSELDPAWDLFALGAGQFWSLGTEKQWSVSASYTHSFLVEDSEGLNTHRLSSSVSYKLNPLQFNVSGGYLFSADTSYYLTTSITYETTLAQIGAFELTFEPNLYLLFSQQNIIEQVSFFRFTESTVFDRINSQLELPFTLDNNSLDITLSYTHNFPNNLFEDEDPSSSGYVSISLGWLIPL
;
A
#
# COMPACT_ATOMS: atom_id res chain seq x y z
N MET A 1 29.38 24.28 -10.80
CA MET A 1 28.55 23.20 -10.26
C MET A 1 27.97 23.73 -8.95
N LEU A 2 26.77 24.29 -9.01
CA LEU A 2 26.12 24.99 -7.89
C LEU A 2 25.12 24.00 -7.27
N PHE A 3 25.46 23.38 -6.15
CA PHE A 3 24.51 22.63 -5.35
C PHE A 3 23.65 23.62 -4.58
N LEU A 4 22.38 23.72 -4.97
CA LEU A 4 21.36 24.41 -4.19
C LEU A 4 21.10 23.61 -2.91
N TYR A 5 21.64 24.08 -1.80
CA TYR A 5 21.20 23.71 -0.46
C TYR A 5 19.84 24.40 -0.23
N LEU A 6 18.72 23.69 -0.53
CA LEU A 6 17.43 24.11 -0.02
C LEU A 6 17.36 23.66 1.45
N PRO A 7 17.08 24.58 2.41
CA PRO A 7 16.86 24.18 3.79
C PRO A 7 15.59 23.30 3.87
N MET A 8 15.67 22.23 4.65
CA MET A 8 14.62 21.20 4.83
C MET A 8 13.21 21.80 5.08
N ARG A 9 13.15 22.98 5.70
CA ARG A 9 11.91 23.75 5.93
C ARG A 9 11.19 24.14 4.62
N ASP A 10 11.92 24.49 3.57
CA ASP A 10 11.36 24.97 2.31
C ASP A 10 10.92 23.79 1.40
N PHE A 11 11.49 22.61 1.63
CA PHE A 11 11.05 21.36 1.01
C PHE A 11 9.67 20.92 1.52
N PHE A 12 9.44 21.01 2.84
CA PHE A 12 8.12 20.75 3.44
C PHE A 12 7.04 21.73 2.96
N ILE A 13 7.39 22.99 2.78
CA ILE A 13 6.47 24.02 2.25
C ILE A 13 6.09 23.74 0.79
N LEU A 14 7.03 23.26 -0.03
CA LEU A 14 6.76 22.85 -1.42
C LEU A 14 5.86 21.62 -1.51
N LEU A 15 6.02 20.66 -0.60
CA LEU A 15 5.20 19.44 -0.52
C LEU A 15 3.76 19.77 -0.10
N VAL A 16 3.59 20.67 0.87
CA VAL A 16 2.28 21.14 1.34
C VAL A 16 1.59 22.02 0.30
N CYS A 17 2.33 22.82 -0.48
CA CYS A 17 1.75 23.64 -1.54
C CYS A 17 1.30 22.84 -2.76
N TRP A 18 1.85 21.65 -3.00
CA TRP A 18 1.43 20.82 -4.14
C TRP A 18 0.11 20.08 -3.88
N SER A 19 -0.21 19.78 -2.62
CA SER A 19 -1.48 19.15 -2.24
C SER A 19 -2.70 20.11 -2.32
N SER A 20 -2.46 21.43 -2.43
CA SER A 20 -3.53 22.45 -2.48
C SER A 20 -3.96 22.87 -3.89
N LEU A 21 -3.43 22.26 -4.95
CA LEU A 21 -3.71 22.62 -6.36
C LEU A 21 -4.76 21.75 -7.05
N SER A 22 -5.61 21.02 -6.31
CA SER A 22 -6.78 20.36 -6.92
C SER A 22 -8.02 21.24 -6.75
N LEU A 23 -8.25 22.10 -7.74
CA LEU A 23 -9.48 22.89 -7.90
C LEU A 23 -10.59 22.03 -8.52
N ALA A 24 -11.65 21.93 -7.75
CA ALA A 24 -13.05 21.66 -8.06
C ALA A 24 -13.46 21.38 -9.52
N GLN A 25 -14.05 20.24 -9.71
CA GLN A 25 -15.10 20.01 -10.72
C GLN A 25 -16.26 19.28 -10.03
N ASN A 26 -17.47 19.78 -10.25
CA ASN A 26 -18.71 19.38 -9.62
C ASN A 26 -19.36 18.17 -10.29
N PRO A 27 -19.93 17.28 -9.53
CA PRO A 27 -20.94 16.37 -10.04
C PRO A 27 -21.92 15.69 -9.08
N GLU A 28 -22.92 15.03 -9.64
CA GLU A 28 -24.11 14.47 -9.02
C GLU A 28 -23.96 13.00 -8.54
N HIS A 29 -24.76 12.63 -7.59
CA HIS A 29 -24.89 11.43 -6.76
C HIS A 29 -24.58 10.07 -7.39
N LYS A 30 -23.81 9.21 -6.64
CA LYS A 30 -23.49 7.82 -7.01
C LYS A 30 -23.25 6.92 -5.82
N GLU A 31 -23.68 5.65 -5.93
CA GLU A 31 -23.31 4.58 -5.00
C GLU A 31 -21.97 3.93 -5.40
N PRO A 32 -21.05 3.68 -4.47
CA PRO A 32 -19.77 3.04 -4.77
C PRO A 32 -19.97 1.53 -4.99
N SER A 33 -19.51 1.06 -6.13
CA SER A 33 -19.39 -0.37 -6.40
C SER A 33 -17.92 -0.69 -6.59
N ASP A 34 -17.14 -0.89 -5.58
CA ASP A 34 -15.88 -1.62 -5.80
C ASP A 34 -15.14 -1.91 -4.51
N ILE A 35 -15.35 -3.12 -4.04
CA ILE A 35 -14.56 -3.78 -3.00
C ILE A 35 -13.18 -4.19 -3.55
N ASP A 36 -12.99 -4.22 -4.87
CA ASP A 36 -11.74 -4.66 -5.52
C ASP A 36 -10.50 -3.84 -5.13
N GLU A 37 -10.68 -2.57 -4.78
CA GLU A 37 -9.58 -1.70 -4.32
C GLU A 37 -9.10 -2.02 -2.91
N LEU A 38 -9.97 -2.61 -2.09
CA LEU A 38 -9.68 -3.00 -0.71
C LEU A 38 -8.56 -4.02 -0.62
N LEU A 39 -8.45 -4.87 -1.63
CA LEU A 39 -7.53 -6.00 -1.65
C LEU A 39 -6.10 -5.57 -1.98
N ASP A 40 -5.92 -4.41 -2.61
CA ASP A 40 -4.63 -3.97 -3.11
C ASP A 40 -3.75 -3.33 -2.03
N GLU A 41 -4.33 -2.63 -1.09
CA GLU A 41 -3.60 -1.85 -0.10
C GLU A 41 -2.89 -2.73 0.94
N LEU A 42 -3.47 -3.88 1.28
CA LEU A 42 -3.01 -4.75 2.36
C LEU A 42 -1.76 -5.58 2.05
N PHE A 43 -1.45 -5.85 0.76
CA PHE A 43 -0.41 -6.85 0.46
C PHE A 43 0.75 -6.36 -0.42
N VAL A 44 0.63 -5.20 -1.05
CA VAL A 44 1.63 -4.75 -2.04
C VAL A 44 2.81 -4.03 -1.39
N VAL A 45 2.54 -3.23 -0.37
CA VAL A 45 3.56 -2.33 0.21
C VAL A 45 4.59 -3.13 1.02
N ASP A 46 4.12 -4.02 1.89
CA ASP A 46 5.02 -4.75 2.79
C ASP A 46 5.94 -5.74 2.08
N THR A 47 5.42 -6.48 1.07
CA THR A 47 6.23 -7.48 0.37
C THR A 47 7.41 -6.84 -0.37
N LEU A 48 7.21 -5.68 -1.00
CA LEU A 48 8.27 -4.99 -1.72
C LEU A 48 9.34 -4.43 -0.78
N ALA A 49 8.93 -3.85 0.35
CA ALA A 49 9.85 -3.34 1.36
C ALA A 49 10.74 -4.46 1.91
N VAL A 50 10.15 -5.62 2.23
CA VAL A 50 10.89 -6.82 2.64
C VAL A 50 11.89 -7.27 1.56
N LEU A 51 11.44 -7.36 0.31
CA LEU A 51 12.32 -7.78 -0.80
C LEU A 51 13.50 -6.84 -0.99
N GLN A 52 13.30 -5.54 -0.82
CA GLN A 52 14.35 -4.53 -0.96
C GLN A 52 15.31 -4.53 0.24
N ALA A 53 14.79 -4.68 1.45
CA ALA A 53 15.60 -4.71 2.67
C ALA A 53 16.61 -5.87 2.68
N TYR A 54 16.23 -7.01 2.07
CA TYR A 54 17.04 -8.23 2.12
C TYR A 54 17.70 -8.64 0.80
N ASP A 55 17.74 -7.76 -0.20
CA ASP A 55 18.36 -8.02 -1.52
C ASP A 55 19.86 -8.38 -1.45
N ASP A 56 20.56 -7.97 -0.38
CA ASP A 56 21.98 -8.29 -0.18
C ASP A 56 22.24 -9.71 0.33
N LEU A 57 21.21 -10.43 0.76
CA LEU A 57 21.35 -11.81 1.22
C LEU A 57 21.60 -12.74 0.04
N LYS A 58 22.73 -13.47 0.11
CA LYS A 58 23.09 -14.49 -0.88
C LYS A 58 22.43 -15.83 -0.64
N VAL A 59 21.58 -15.93 0.34
CA VAL A 59 20.83 -17.14 0.74
C VAL A 59 19.33 -16.87 0.60
N GLY A 60 18.56 -17.92 0.41
CA GLY A 60 17.12 -17.80 0.50
C GLY A 60 16.68 -17.53 1.94
N PHE A 61 15.54 -16.90 2.12
CA PHE A 61 14.96 -16.69 3.44
C PHE A 61 13.42 -16.81 3.41
N LEU A 62 12.89 -17.04 4.59
CA LEU A 62 11.46 -16.98 4.86
C LEU A 62 11.21 -15.80 5.80
N TYR A 63 10.27 -14.93 5.42
CA TYR A 63 9.83 -13.82 6.26
C TYR A 63 8.38 -14.05 6.64
N ALA A 64 8.11 -14.13 7.95
CA ALA A 64 6.78 -14.23 8.51
C ALA A 64 6.43 -12.92 9.22
N SER A 65 5.26 -12.36 8.96
CA SER A 65 4.79 -11.17 9.65
C SER A 65 3.34 -11.27 10.08
N ILE A 66 2.98 -10.42 11.03
CA ILE A 66 1.61 -10.14 11.42
C ILE A 66 1.49 -8.67 11.72
N SER A 67 0.51 -8.00 11.11
CA SER A 67 0.14 -6.63 11.46
C SER A 67 -1.21 -6.59 12.17
N PHE A 68 -1.36 -5.62 13.03
CA PHE A 68 -2.59 -5.25 13.73
C PHE A 68 -2.85 -3.79 13.46
N ASP A 69 -4.03 -3.46 12.96
CA ASP A 69 -4.54 -2.12 12.76
C ASP A 69 -5.67 -1.85 13.73
N GLU A 70 -5.55 -0.77 14.51
CA GLU A 70 -6.56 -0.36 15.50
C GLU A 70 -7.93 -0.16 14.84
N GLN A 71 -7.93 0.31 13.61
CA GLN A 71 -9.12 0.54 12.80
C GLN A 71 -8.87 0.12 11.36
N ALA A 72 -9.80 -0.63 10.78
CA ALA A 72 -9.71 -1.01 9.39
C ALA A 72 -10.17 0.14 8.49
N TYR A 73 -9.29 0.55 7.59
CA TYR A 73 -9.57 1.52 6.54
C TYR A 73 -9.47 0.84 5.19
N PHE A 74 -10.31 1.29 4.28
CA PHE A 74 -10.35 0.78 2.94
C PHE A 74 -10.09 1.94 1.96
N SER A 75 -8.98 1.90 1.26
CA SER A 75 -8.53 2.99 0.38
C SER A 75 -8.56 4.37 1.06
N GLY A 76 -8.21 4.39 2.34
CA GLY A 76 -8.22 5.59 3.18
C GLY A 76 -9.58 6.03 3.69
N ARG A 77 -10.65 5.27 3.43
CA ARG A 77 -12.01 5.56 3.89
C ARG A 77 -12.39 4.69 5.08
N ASN A 78 -13.07 5.31 6.03
CA ASN A 78 -13.73 4.62 7.13
C ASN A 78 -15.20 4.41 6.77
N PHE A 79 -15.70 3.19 6.93
CA PHE A 79 -17.11 2.86 6.72
C PHE A 79 -17.95 3.03 7.99
N ASP A 80 -17.48 3.81 8.97
CA ASP A 80 -18.12 4.00 10.28
C ASP A 80 -18.34 2.69 11.05
N ILE A 81 -17.56 1.65 10.74
CA ILE A 81 -17.51 0.39 11.46
C ILE A 81 -16.29 0.42 12.37
N ASP A 82 -16.52 0.37 13.67
CA ASP A 82 -15.45 0.31 14.68
C ASP A 82 -14.91 -1.13 14.75
N GLN A 83 -13.92 -1.43 13.91
CA GLN A 83 -13.33 -2.77 13.78
C GLN A 83 -11.82 -2.72 13.69
N PHE A 84 -11.16 -3.66 14.31
CA PHE A 84 -9.73 -3.86 14.11
C PHE A 84 -9.45 -4.88 13.01
N GLY A 85 -8.26 -4.73 12.37
CA GLY A 85 -7.75 -5.64 11.38
C GLY A 85 -6.54 -6.44 11.87
N LEU A 86 -6.38 -7.67 11.36
CA LEU A 86 -5.17 -8.48 11.48
C LEU A 86 -4.78 -8.99 10.10
N ALA A 87 -3.51 -8.84 9.73
CA ALA A 87 -2.99 -9.32 8.45
C ALA A 87 -1.72 -10.16 8.65
N PRO A 88 -1.84 -11.49 8.82
CA PRO A 88 -0.69 -12.38 8.79
C PRO A 88 -0.18 -12.57 7.37
N SER A 89 1.13 -12.65 7.20
CA SER A 89 1.77 -12.96 5.92
C SER A 89 2.98 -13.87 6.06
N LEU A 90 3.32 -14.54 4.96
CA LEU A 90 4.49 -15.40 4.84
C LEU A 90 5.08 -15.21 3.44
N THR A 91 6.33 -14.80 3.36
CA THR A 91 7.04 -14.60 2.09
C THR A 91 8.31 -15.44 2.08
N TYR A 92 8.46 -16.26 1.06
CA TYR A 92 9.72 -16.93 0.71
C TYR A 92 10.42 -16.17 -0.40
N LEU A 93 11.67 -15.78 -0.20
CA LEU A 93 12.54 -15.20 -1.23
C LEU A 93 13.73 -16.11 -1.48
N SER A 94 13.94 -16.47 -2.75
CA SER A 94 15.14 -17.19 -3.18
C SER A 94 16.32 -16.23 -3.38
N SER A 95 17.54 -16.75 -3.33
CA SER A 95 18.75 -15.98 -3.65
C SER A 95 18.80 -15.46 -5.10
N GLY A 96 17.93 -15.94 -5.98
CA GLY A 96 17.78 -15.48 -7.36
C GLY A 96 16.68 -14.45 -7.55
N GLY A 97 16.07 -13.97 -6.45
CA GLY A 97 15.01 -12.96 -6.48
C GLY A 97 13.60 -13.51 -6.77
N ALA A 98 13.44 -14.80 -7.03
CA ALA A 98 12.11 -15.40 -7.13
C ALA A 98 11.46 -15.45 -5.73
N PHE A 99 10.19 -15.06 -5.62
CA PHE A 99 9.48 -15.10 -4.36
C PHE A 99 8.11 -15.78 -4.47
N LEU A 100 7.68 -16.32 -3.34
CA LEU A 100 6.34 -16.82 -3.10
C LEU A 100 5.76 -16.10 -1.90
N PHE A 101 4.50 -15.76 -1.98
CA PHE A 101 3.78 -15.01 -0.96
C PHE A 101 2.48 -15.72 -0.59
N ALA A 102 2.14 -15.73 0.69
CA ALA A 102 0.84 -16.12 1.22
C ALA A 102 0.43 -15.15 2.31
N GLY A 103 -0.82 -14.71 2.33
CA GLY A 103 -1.33 -13.80 3.34
C GLY A 103 -2.83 -13.95 3.55
N GLY A 104 -3.36 -13.26 4.55
CA GLY A 104 -4.78 -13.23 4.83
C GLY A 104 -5.16 -11.98 5.60
N SER A 105 -6.45 -11.65 5.57
CA SER A 105 -7.04 -10.53 6.31
C SER A 105 -8.17 -11.02 7.20
N TYR A 106 -8.15 -10.54 8.42
CA TYR A 106 -9.17 -10.78 9.43
C TYR A 106 -9.70 -9.44 9.92
N TYR A 107 -11.01 -9.31 10.03
CA TYR A 107 -11.69 -8.14 10.56
C TYR A 107 -12.65 -8.54 11.67
N SER A 108 -12.62 -7.81 12.78
CA SER A 108 -13.32 -8.23 14.02
C SER A 108 -14.84 -8.22 13.92
N GLU A 109 -15.41 -7.37 13.09
CA GLU A 109 -16.86 -7.16 12.97
C GLU A 109 -17.47 -7.77 11.68
N LEU A 110 -16.66 -8.40 10.83
CA LEU A 110 -17.17 -9.13 9.68
C LEU A 110 -17.62 -10.55 10.05
N ASP A 111 -18.57 -11.09 9.34
CA ASP A 111 -19.03 -12.47 9.43
C ASP A 111 -19.14 -13.10 8.04
N PRO A 112 -18.17 -13.92 7.62
CA PRO A 112 -17.04 -14.45 8.39
C PRO A 112 -15.93 -13.43 8.66
N ALA A 113 -15.31 -13.49 9.83
CA ALA A 113 -14.26 -12.57 10.25
C ALA A 113 -12.94 -12.70 9.44
N TRP A 114 -12.65 -13.86 8.87
CA TRP A 114 -11.63 -14.05 7.85
C TRP A 114 -12.24 -13.71 6.49
N ASP A 115 -11.82 -12.60 5.93
CA ASP A 115 -12.39 -12.06 4.69
C ASP A 115 -11.66 -12.58 3.46
N LEU A 116 -10.32 -12.64 3.54
CA LEU A 116 -9.46 -12.87 2.39
C LEU A 116 -8.29 -13.78 2.72
N PHE A 117 -7.95 -14.66 1.77
CA PHE A 117 -6.65 -15.30 1.66
C PHE A 117 -6.05 -15.02 0.28
N ALA A 118 -4.75 -14.74 0.22
CA ALA A 118 -4.05 -14.48 -1.02
C ALA A 118 -2.81 -15.37 -1.15
N LEU A 119 -2.56 -15.83 -2.38
CA LEU A 119 -1.35 -16.53 -2.76
C LEU A 119 -0.73 -15.83 -3.97
N GLY A 120 0.56 -15.56 -3.91
CA GLY A 120 1.26 -14.88 -5.00
C GLY A 120 2.62 -15.48 -5.29
N ALA A 121 3.11 -15.20 -6.48
CA ALA A 121 4.47 -15.53 -6.91
C ALA A 121 5.00 -14.40 -7.80
N GLY A 122 6.30 -14.19 -7.75
CA GLY A 122 6.91 -13.15 -8.56
C GLY A 122 8.41 -13.24 -8.65
N GLN A 123 8.97 -12.22 -9.24
CA GLN A 123 10.40 -12.04 -9.42
C GLN A 123 10.78 -10.62 -9.06
N PHE A 124 11.85 -10.48 -8.32
CA PHE A 124 12.49 -9.23 -7.95
C PHE A 124 13.88 -9.13 -8.60
N TRP A 125 14.26 -7.96 -9.04
CA TRP A 125 15.56 -7.66 -9.65
C TRP A 125 16.12 -6.37 -9.08
N SER A 126 17.36 -6.40 -8.63
CA SER A 126 18.14 -5.22 -8.32
C SER A 126 19.05 -4.87 -9.49
N LEU A 127 19.02 -3.63 -9.92
CA LEU A 127 19.70 -3.15 -11.11
C LEU A 127 20.66 -1.98 -10.78
N GLY A 128 21.71 -1.87 -11.56
CA GLY A 128 22.75 -0.88 -11.37
C GLY A 128 23.90 -1.38 -10.49
N THR A 129 25.05 -0.71 -10.57
CA THR A 129 26.27 -1.11 -9.84
C THR A 129 26.14 -0.92 -8.34
N GLU A 130 25.32 0.03 -7.90
CA GLU A 130 25.04 0.34 -6.50
C GLU A 130 23.63 -0.13 -6.07
N LYS A 131 22.99 -0.98 -6.89
CA LYS A 131 21.64 -1.50 -6.65
C LYS A 131 20.59 -0.40 -6.34
N GLN A 132 20.75 0.75 -6.96
CA GLN A 132 19.87 1.90 -6.75
C GLN A 132 18.46 1.68 -7.32
N TRP A 133 18.34 0.82 -8.34
CA TRP A 133 17.08 0.49 -8.96
C TRP A 133 16.63 -0.89 -8.53
N SER A 134 15.37 -1.00 -8.16
CA SER A 134 14.70 -2.27 -7.92
C SER A 134 13.47 -2.38 -8.81
N VAL A 135 13.26 -3.56 -9.37
CA VAL A 135 12.10 -3.85 -10.22
C VAL A 135 11.48 -5.13 -9.72
N SER A 136 10.16 -5.20 -9.70
CA SER A 136 9.46 -6.45 -9.42
C SER A 136 8.30 -6.67 -10.40
N ALA A 137 7.94 -7.94 -10.58
CA ALA A 137 6.72 -8.36 -11.25
C ALA A 137 6.13 -9.55 -10.50
N SER A 138 4.82 -9.56 -10.30
CA SER A 138 4.15 -10.63 -9.55
C SER A 138 2.76 -10.91 -10.09
N TYR A 139 2.29 -12.10 -9.77
CA TYR A 139 0.92 -12.53 -9.92
C TYR A 139 0.40 -12.95 -8.55
N THR A 140 -0.82 -12.51 -8.21
CA THR A 140 -1.51 -12.88 -6.97
C THR A 140 -2.90 -13.41 -7.31
N HIS A 141 -3.33 -14.43 -6.59
CA HIS A 141 -4.70 -14.92 -6.59
C HIS A 141 -5.28 -14.78 -5.18
N SER A 142 -6.43 -14.11 -5.09
CA SER A 142 -7.17 -13.88 -3.87
C SER A 142 -8.35 -14.84 -3.77
N PHE A 143 -8.54 -15.43 -2.60
CA PHE A 143 -9.65 -16.29 -2.25
C PHE A 143 -10.52 -15.55 -1.24
N LEU A 144 -11.65 -15.06 -1.69
CA LEU A 144 -12.65 -14.41 -0.84
C LEU A 144 -13.50 -15.48 -0.16
N VAL A 145 -13.82 -15.29 1.10
CA VAL A 145 -14.57 -16.29 1.89
C VAL A 145 -16.06 -16.18 1.64
N GLU A 146 -16.56 -14.99 1.35
CA GLU A 146 -17.93 -14.78 0.86
C GLU A 146 -18.04 -14.92 -0.65
N ASP A 147 -19.27 -14.84 -1.16
CA ASP A 147 -19.58 -15.01 -2.57
C ASP A 147 -18.85 -13.96 -3.40
N SER A 148 -17.84 -14.39 -4.16
CA SER A 148 -16.96 -13.54 -4.94
C SER A 148 -17.53 -13.19 -6.33
N GLU A 149 -18.84 -13.42 -6.56
CA GLU A 149 -19.47 -13.03 -7.82
C GLU A 149 -19.36 -11.51 -8.02
N GLY A 150 -18.63 -11.10 -9.06
CA GLY A 150 -18.41 -9.70 -9.39
C GLY A 150 -17.12 -9.10 -8.87
N LEU A 151 -16.32 -9.81 -8.05
CA LEU A 151 -15.04 -9.32 -7.56
C LEU A 151 -13.85 -9.86 -8.37
N ASN A 152 -12.82 -9.04 -8.51
CA ASN A 152 -11.58 -9.44 -9.15
C ASN A 152 -10.70 -10.24 -8.18
N THR A 153 -10.41 -11.48 -8.55
CA THR A 153 -9.60 -12.39 -7.71
C THR A 153 -8.20 -12.59 -8.24
N HIS A 154 -7.89 -12.07 -9.40
CA HIS A 154 -6.58 -12.19 -10.04
C HIS A 154 -5.93 -10.82 -10.21
N ARG A 155 -4.64 -10.72 -9.87
CA ARG A 155 -3.86 -9.51 -9.99
C ARG A 155 -2.50 -9.77 -10.62
N LEU A 156 -2.15 -8.95 -11.61
CA LEU A 156 -0.78 -8.80 -12.13
C LEU A 156 -0.25 -7.47 -11.68
N SER A 157 0.89 -7.45 -11.01
CA SER A 157 1.51 -6.23 -10.49
C SER A 157 2.93 -6.08 -10.98
N SER A 158 3.39 -4.84 -11.08
CA SER A 158 4.79 -4.50 -11.29
C SER A 158 5.16 -3.26 -10.52
N SER A 159 6.41 -3.19 -10.07
CA SER A 159 6.93 -2.01 -9.37
C SER A 159 8.32 -1.65 -9.83
N VAL A 160 8.65 -0.38 -9.70
CA VAL A 160 9.99 0.18 -9.91
C VAL A 160 10.30 1.10 -8.75
N SER A 161 11.45 0.90 -8.10
CA SER A 161 11.93 1.77 -7.05
C SER A 161 13.30 2.34 -7.39
N TYR A 162 13.56 3.54 -6.91
CA TYR A 162 14.85 4.20 -7.02
C TYR A 162 15.28 4.73 -5.65
N LYS A 163 16.42 4.22 -5.14
CA LYS A 163 16.99 4.64 -3.87
C LYS A 163 18.05 5.71 -4.09
N LEU A 164 17.82 6.87 -3.49
CA LEU A 164 18.73 8.02 -3.44
C LEU A 164 18.88 8.43 -1.98
N ASN A 165 19.70 7.68 -1.23
CA ASN A 165 19.85 7.81 0.21
C ASN A 165 19.93 9.28 0.68
N PRO A 166 19.07 9.75 1.62
CA PRO A 166 18.12 8.98 2.44
C PRO A 166 16.70 8.84 1.86
N LEU A 167 16.48 9.18 0.60
CA LEU A 167 15.19 9.12 -0.07
C LEU A 167 15.06 7.86 -0.92
N GLN A 168 13.86 7.30 -0.94
CA GLN A 168 13.44 6.26 -1.86
C GLN A 168 12.16 6.67 -2.56
N PHE A 169 12.10 6.48 -3.88
CA PHE A 169 10.94 6.72 -4.72
C PHE A 169 10.43 5.38 -5.22
N ASN A 170 9.14 5.17 -5.14
CA ASN A 170 8.51 3.96 -5.66
C ASN A 170 7.33 4.30 -6.55
N VAL A 171 7.17 3.53 -7.63
CA VAL A 171 6.00 3.54 -8.52
C VAL A 171 5.60 2.10 -8.73
N SER A 172 4.37 1.75 -8.43
CA SER A 172 3.84 0.42 -8.74
C SER A 172 2.49 0.53 -9.43
N GLY A 173 2.13 -0.50 -10.15
CA GLY A 173 0.82 -0.58 -10.80
C GLY A 173 0.38 -2.01 -10.96
N GLY A 174 -0.92 -2.21 -11.02
CA GLY A 174 -1.51 -3.52 -11.18
C GLY A 174 -2.71 -3.52 -12.07
N TYR A 175 -3.00 -4.70 -12.57
CA TYR A 175 -4.13 -5.03 -13.40
C TYR A 175 -4.92 -6.17 -12.73
N LEU A 176 -6.16 -5.88 -12.39
CA LEU A 176 -7.09 -6.80 -11.74
C LEU A 176 -8.03 -7.39 -12.77
N PHE A 177 -8.34 -8.67 -12.64
CA PHE A 177 -9.20 -9.38 -13.58
C PHE A 177 -9.81 -10.64 -12.96
N SER A 178 -10.96 -10.98 -13.37
CA SER A 178 -11.79 -12.19 -13.26
C SER A 178 -13.27 -11.87 -13.45
N ALA A 179 -13.76 -10.81 -12.85
CA ALA A 179 -15.09 -10.28 -13.11
C ALA A 179 -14.99 -9.12 -14.11
N ASP A 180 -14.88 -7.90 -13.62
CA ASP A 180 -14.56 -6.74 -14.43
C ASP A 180 -13.03 -6.47 -14.40
N THR A 181 -12.52 -5.78 -15.41
CA THR A 181 -11.11 -5.42 -15.44
C THR A 181 -10.91 -4.06 -14.83
N SER A 182 -9.99 -3.93 -13.91
CA SER A 182 -9.57 -2.64 -13.38
C SER A 182 -8.05 -2.52 -13.29
N TYR A 183 -7.55 -1.31 -13.09
CA TYR A 183 -6.13 -1.05 -12.91
C TYR A 183 -5.91 0.05 -11.88
N TYR A 184 -4.79 -0.03 -11.19
CA TYR A 184 -4.37 0.97 -10.23
C TYR A 184 -2.92 1.40 -10.48
N LEU A 185 -2.55 2.54 -9.93
CA LEU A 185 -1.20 3.07 -9.88
C LEU A 185 -0.95 3.63 -8.49
N THR A 186 0.19 3.29 -7.91
CA THR A 186 0.64 3.86 -6.66
C THR A 186 1.98 4.55 -6.84
N THR A 187 2.20 5.63 -6.11
CA THR A 187 3.49 6.28 -6.03
C THR A 187 3.80 6.60 -4.58
N SER A 188 5.05 6.40 -4.16
CA SER A 188 5.45 6.79 -2.81
C SER A 188 6.83 7.41 -2.76
N ILE A 189 7.05 8.19 -1.71
CA ILE A 189 8.34 8.77 -1.34
C ILE A 189 8.56 8.46 0.13
N THR A 190 9.62 7.70 0.41
CA THR A 190 10.05 7.34 1.76
C THR A 190 11.34 8.08 2.10
N TYR A 191 11.46 8.56 3.32
CA TYR A 191 12.69 9.11 3.87
C TYR A 191 13.17 8.20 5.00
N GLU A 192 14.34 7.58 4.84
CA GLU A 192 14.91 6.64 5.80
C GLU A 192 15.92 7.34 6.73
N THR A 193 15.79 7.19 8.05
CA THR A 193 16.76 7.69 9.02
C THR A 193 16.88 6.81 10.24
N THR A 194 18.10 6.48 10.63
CA THR A 194 18.40 5.81 11.89
C THR A 194 18.39 6.84 13.02
N LEU A 195 17.57 6.59 14.04
CA LEU A 195 17.45 7.45 15.22
C LEU A 195 18.40 7.03 16.34
N ALA A 196 18.53 5.72 16.58
CA ALA A 196 19.33 5.19 17.67
C ALA A 196 19.73 3.73 17.46
N GLN A 197 20.80 3.32 18.13
CA GLN A 197 21.19 1.92 18.32
C GLN A 197 20.91 1.53 19.77
N ILE A 198 20.08 0.50 19.97
CA ILE A 198 19.66 0.04 21.31
C ILE A 198 20.11 -1.42 21.48
N GLY A 199 21.32 -1.63 21.95
CA GLY A 199 21.91 -2.97 22.05
C GLY A 199 22.13 -3.59 20.69
N ALA A 200 21.44 -4.70 20.39
CA ALA A 200 21.49 -5.37 19.09
C ALA A 200 20.44 -4.84 18.09
N PHE A 201 19.59 -3.92 18.53
CA PHE A 201 18.52 -3.37 17.70
C PHE A 201 18.88 -1.97 17.20
N GLU A 202 18.45 -1.67 15.99
CA GLU A 202 18.44 -0.35 15.38
C GLU A 202 17.02 0.22 15.43
N LEU A 203 16.90 1.47 15.86
CA LEU A 203 15.65 2.21 15.79
C LEU A 203 15.67 3.11 14.57
N THR A 204 14.82 2.85 13.62
CA THR A 204 14.66 3.65 12.39
C THR A 204 13.34 4.41 12.39
N PHE A 205 13.29 5.49 11.62
CA PHE A 205 12.08 6.27 11.32
C PHE A 205 12.03 6.50 9.83
N GLU A 206 10.95 6.04 9.19
CA GLU A 206 10.83 5.98 7.73
C GLU A 206 9.52 6.61 7.23
N PRO A 207 9.28 7.93 7.48
CA PRO A 207 8.06 8.58 7.00
C PRO A 207 7.86 8.37 5.50
N ASN A 208 6.66 7.97 5.14
CA ASN A 208 6.26 7.64 3.78
C ASN A 208 5.05 8.48 3.38
N LEU A 209 5.14 9.13 2.22
CA LEU A 209 4.01 9.77 1.55
C LEU A 209 3.61 8.90 0.36
N TYR A 210 2.37 8.45 0.36
CA TYR A 210 1.82 7.52 -0.62
C TYR A 210 0.62 8.14 -1.32
N LEU A 211 0.52 7.91 -2.64
CA LEU A 211 -0.62 8.33 -3.46
C LEU A 211 -1.17 7.11 -4.18
N LEU A 212 -2.48 6.90 -4.07
CA LEU A 212 -3.22 5.85 -4.75
C LEU A 212 -4.11 6.43 -5.84
N PHE A 213 -3.98 5.92 -7.04
CA PHE A 213 -4.84 6.19 -8.19
C PHE A 213 -5.45 4.88 -8.64
N SER A 214 -6.74 4.86 -8.90
CA SER A 214 -7.40 3.67 -9.42
C SER A 214 -8.55 4.00 -10.36
N GLN A 215 -8.92 2.98 -11.12
CA GLN A 215 -10.07 3.01 -11.98
C GLN A 215 -11.34 2.80 -11.15
N GLN A 216 -12.29 3.72 -11.28
CA GLN A 216 -13.59 3.71 -10.62
C GLN A 216 -14.70 3.59 -11.67
N ASN A 217 -15.65 2.69 -11.44
CA ASN A 217 -16.88 2.65 -12.20
C ASN A 217 -17.94 3.49 -11.51
N ILE A 218 -18.34 4.54 -12.17
CA ILE A 218 -19.22 5.54 -11.63
C ILE A 218 -20.61 5.41 -12.30
N ILE A 219 -21.67 5.15 -11.51
CA ILE A 219 -23.05 5.09 -12.00
C ILE A 219 -23.75 6.41 -11.70
N GLU A 220 -24.07 7.19 -12.76
CA GLU A 220 -24.74 8.48 -12.69
C GLU A 220 -26.23 8.36 -12.93
N GLN A 221 -27.05 8.91 -12.03
CA GLN A 221 -28.47 9.08 -12.28
C GLN A 221 -28.69 10.39 -13.07
N VAL A 222 -28.75 10.28 -14.40
CA VAL A 222 -28.95 11.43 -15.29
C VAL A 222 -30.43 11.91 -15.31
N SER A 223 -31.39 11.05 -14.92
CA SER A 223 -32.77 11.38 -14.71
C SER A 223 -33.46 10.31 -13.86
N PHE A 224 -34.71 10.56 -13.42
CA PHE A 224 -35.49 9.68 -12.51
C PHE A 224 -35.52 8.18 -12.90
N PHE A 225 -35.24 7.84 -14.18
CA PHE A 225 -35.20 6.47 -14.70
C PHE A 225 -33.96 6.18 -15.58
N ARG A 226 -32.99 7.06 -15.64
CA ARG A 226 -31.83 6.88 -16.51
C ARG A 226 -30.54 6.99 -15.71
N PHE A 227 -29.84 5.88 -15.69
CA PHE A 227 -28.48 5.78 -15.14
C PHE A 227 -27.49 5.74 -16.30
N THR A 228 -26.35 6.38 -16.13
CA THR A 228 -25.23 6.31 -17.06
C THR A 228 -24.03 5.81 -16.27
N GLU A 229 -23.41 4.77 -16.76
CA GLU A 229 -22.16 4.26 -16.22
C GLU A 229 -20.99 4.96 -16.91
N SER A 230 -20.03 5.43 -16.13
CA SER A 230 -18.81 6.03 -16.63
C SER A 230 -17.63 5.49 -15.82
N THR A 231 -16.52 5.22 -16.50
CA THR A 231 -15.27 4.78 -15.87
C THR A 231 -14.31 5.95 -15.78
N VAL A 232 -13.82 6.24 -14.59
CA VAL A 232 -12.85 7.32 -14.32
C VAL A 232 -11.61 6.73 -13.69
N PHE A 233 -10.44 7.23 -14.06
CA PHE A 233 -9.19 6.94 -13.37
C PHE A 233 -8.73 8.19 -12.65
N ASP A 234 -8.73 8.16 -11.32
CA ASP A 234 -8.40 9.32 -10.50
C ASP A 234 -7.64 8.92 -9.24
N ARG A 235 -7.12 9.93 -8.52
CA ARG A 235 -6.53 9.74 -7.20
C ARG A 235 -7.64 9.48 -6.19
N ILE A 236 -7.57 8.34 -5.52
CA ILE A 236 -8.55 7.93 -4.50
C ILE A 236 -8.13 8.38 -3.13
N ASN A 237 -6.84 8.21 -2.81
CA ASN A 237 -6.30 8.51 -1.49
C ASN A 237 -4.90 9.13 -1.59
N SER A 238 -4.58 9.95 -0.60
CA SER A 238 -3.21 10.32 -0.23
C SER A 238 -3.00 9.91 1.21
N GLN A 239 -1.87 9.31 1.52
CA GLN A 239 -1.60 8.75 2.84
C GLN A 239 -0.23 9.23 3.33
N LEU A 240 -0.17 9.67 4.58
CA LEU A 240 1.06 9.93 5.30
C LEU A 240 1.22 8.88 6.38
N GLU A 241 2.27 8.09 6.30
CA GLU A 241 2.63 7.08 7.27
C GLU A 241 3.88 7.47 8.03
N LEU A 242 3.90 7.24 9.33
CA LEU A 242 4.97 7.61 10.27
C LEU A 242 5.42 6.37 11.08
N PRO A 243 6.13 5.42 10.46
CA PRO A 243 6.60 4.20 11.13
C PRO A 243 7.86 4.45 11.95
N PHE A 244 7.91 3.82 13.12
CA PHE A 244 9.09 3.65 13.96
C PHE A 244 9.37 2.16 14.06
N THR A 245 10.47 1.72 13.49
CA THR A 245 10.86 0.31 13.44
C THR A 245 12.04 0.05 14.35
N LEU A 246 11.90 -0.92 15.22
CA LEU A 246 12.97 -1.46 16.03
C LEU A 246 13.34 -2.83 15.45
N ASP A 247 14.47 -2.90 14.75
CA ASP A 247 14.88 -4.10 14.03
C ASP A 247 16.24 -4.63 14.47
N ASN A 248 16.43 -5.91 14.22
CA ASN A 248 17.73 -6.57 14.18
C ASN A 248 17.76 -7.53 12.99
N ASN A 249 18.84 -8.29 12.80
CA ASN A 249 18.98 -9.18 11.64
C ASN A 249 17.90 -10.28 11.50
N SER A 250 17.00 -10.42 12.44
CA SER A 250 16.01 -11.52 12.45
C SER A 250 14.62 -11.12 12.89
N LEU A 251 14.48 -10.03 13.61
CA LEU A 251 13.21 -9.59 14.18
C LEU A 251 13.04 -8.09 13.93
N ASP A 252 11.88 -7.69 13.49
CA ASP A 252 11.46 -6.30 13.42
C ASP A 252 10.13 -6.09 14.15
N ILE A 253 10.00 -4.94 14.79
CA ILE A 253 8.79 -4.48 15.46
C ILE A 253 8.54 -3.06 15.00
N THR A 254 7.43 -2.83 14.30
CA THR A 254 7.06 -1.50 13.79
C THR A 254 5.83 -0.99 14.51
N LEU A 255 5.89 0.24 14.98
CA LEU A 255 4.75 1.03 15.43
C LEU A 255 4.56 2.16 14.43
N SER A 256 3.39 2.25 13.78
CA SER A 256 3.10 3.26 12.79
C SER A 256 1.85 4.06 13.14
N TYR A 257 1.86 5.34 12.77
CA TYR A 257 0.67 6.17 12.69
C TYR A 257 0.42 6.51 11.23
N THR A 258 -0.75 6.17 10.74
CA THR A 258 -1.18 6.45 9.36
C THR A 258 -2.25 7.52 9.37
N HIS A 259 -2.14 8.52 8.48
CA HIS A 259 -3.16 9.52 8.25
C HIS A 259 -3.57 9.54 6.79
N ASN A 260 -4.87 9.35 6.55
CA ASN A 260 -5.49 9.28 5.24
C ASN A 260 -6.14 10.61 4.86
N PHE A 261 -5.98 10.98 3.59
CA PHE A 261 -6.59 12.13 2.93
C PHE A 261 -7.34 11.61 1.70
N PRO A 262 -8.52 10.96 1.89
CA PRO A 262 -9.30 10.44 0.79
C PRO A 262 -9.75 11.58 -0.12
N ASN A 263 -9.83 11.30 -1.42
CA ASN A 263 -10.33 12.25 -2.40
C ASN A 263 -11.84 12.07 -2.57
N ASN A 264 -12.56 13.18 -2.80
CA ASN A 264 -13.97 13.12 -3.17
C ASN A 264 -14.08 12.54 -4.59
N LEU A 265 -14.76 11.43 -4.71
CA LEU A 265 -15.06 10.83 -6.01
C LEU A 265 -16.43 11.28 -6.53
N PHE A 266 -17.28 11.78 -5.63
CA PHE A 266 -18.65 12.22 -5.91
C PHE A 266 -18.93 13.59 -5.27
N GLU A 267 -19.87 14.35 -5.86
CA GLU A 267 -20.22 15.71 -5.37
C GLU A 267 -20.76 15.74 -3.95
N ASP A 268 -21.49 14.72 -3.56
CA ASP A 268 -22.10 14.63 -2.22
C ASP A 268 -21.28 13.82 -1.22
N GLU A 269 -20.12 13.32 -1.64
CA GLU A 269 -19.19 12.65 -0.75
C GLU A 269 -18.31 13.71 -0.06
N ASP A 270 -18.30 13.71 1.26
CA ASP A 270 -17.38 14.51 2.08
C ASP A 270 -16.54 13.56 2.95
N PRO A 271 -15.62 12.79 2.34
CA PRO A 271 -14.81 11.86 3.10
C PRO A 271 -13.89 12.65 4.03
N SER A 272 -14.12 12.49 5.33
CA SER A 272 -13.27 13.10 6.33
C SER A 272 -11.88 12.46 6.33
N SER A 273 -10.84 13.27 6.49
CA SER A 273 -9.52 12.74 6.79
C SER A 273 -9.55 11.97 8.11
N SER A 274 -8.82 10.87 8.16
CA SER A 274 -8.86 9.95 9.28
C SER A 274 -7.46 9.39 9.56
N GLY A 275 -7.23 8.89 10.76
CA GLY A 275 -5.94 8.29 11.10
C GLY A 275 -6.09 7.16 12.10
N TYR A 276 -5.15 6.23 12.04
CA TYR A 276 -5.11 5.06 12.91
C TYR A 276 -3.68 4.70 13.31
N VAL A 277 -3.57 3.87 14.33
CA VAL A 277 -2.31 3.28 14.78
C VAL A 277 -2.25 1.83 14.36
N SER A 278 -1.09 1.41 13.88
CA SER A 278 -0.79 0.01 13.58
C SER A 278 0.44 -0.46 14.32
N ILE A 279 0.50 -1.76 14.56
CA ILE A 279 1.69 -2.44 15.07
C ILE A 279 1.93 -3.69 14.25
N SER A 280 3.18 -3.88 13.80
CA SER A 280 3.57 -5.11 13.11
C SER A 280 4.74 -5.79 13.78
N LEU A 281 4.80 -7.09 13.62
CA LEU A 281 5.88 -7.95 14.05
C LEU A 281 6.32 -8.80 12.88
N GLY A 282 7.60 -8.72 12.51
CA GLY A 282 8.21 -9.48 11.45
C GLY A 282 9.34 -10.37 11.95
N TRP A 283 9.51 -11.52 11.32
CA TRP A 283 10.56 -12.48 11.64
C TRP A 283 11.19 -13.07 10.39
N LEU A 284 12.50 -12.82 10.23
CA LEU A 284 13.33 -13.34 9.17
C LEU A 284 14.00 -14.66 9.58
N ILE A 285 13.83 -15.70 8.77
CA ILE A 285 14.41 -17.03 8.97
C ILE A 285 15.30 -17.34 7.76
N PRO A 286 16.64 -17.29 7.90
CA PRO A 286 17.55 -17.70 6.82
C PRO A 286 17.40 -19.21 6.54
N LEU A 287 17.53 -19.61 5.25
CA LEU A 287 17.39 -20.99 4.79
C LEU A 287 18.70 -21.55 4.25
#